data_0043857d1ff3e4923a897c2b6f9d78ff
#
_entry.id   0043857d1ff3e4923a897c2b6f9d78ff
#
_cell.length_a   1.000
_cell.length_b   1.000
_cell.length_c   1.000
_cell.angle_alpha   90.00
_cell.angle_beta   90.00
_cell.angle_gamma   90.00
#
_symmetry.space_group_name_H-M   'P 1'
#
loop_
_entity.id
_entity.type
_entity.pdbx_description
1 polymer ?
#
loop_
_entity_poly.entity_id
_entity_poly.type
_entity_poly.pdbx_seq_one_letter_code
_entity_poly.pdbx_strand_id
1 'polypeptide(L)'
;MTPERGTRDVLMACAAAILTIAMTLSAHATEANLILNGDLAKGSERQPDDWRTEAWVNEPAAFAYTWIHPQNEVPGQLEVDAIKPNDARWMQSLTLAPGWYHLSAEVRTENVGTKETGATISIMEDGAMSPDIRGTTGWQTVGLYLQVGGSGADVEVALRVGGYGSLNSGRAFFRNVHAEKITSPPPGATPVYDLTAIRKASQPEPVGHPATLWATFVFLALVAYYGWRLFGSEETAPAVAQVAPPKVREKPKARARR
;
A
#
# COMPACT_ATOMS: atom_id res chain seq x y z
N MET A 1 4.66 82.69 2.46
CA MET A 1 5.22 81.63 1.60
C MET A 1 5.39 80.42 2.47
N THR A 2 4.47 79.49 2.41
CA THR A 2 4.48 78.24 3.20
C THR A 2 4.71 77.03 2.27
N PRO A 3 5.85 76.37 2.41
CA PRO A 3 6.10 75.11 1.67
C PRO A 3 5.88 73.91 2.62
N GLU A 4 4.66 73.64 3.09
CA GLU A 4 4.42 72.51 3.98
C GLU A 4 3.49 71.39 3.39
N ARG A 5 2.93 71.62 2.20
CA ARG A 5 2.01 70.57 1.63
C ARG A 5 2.72 69.38 0.94
N GLY A 6 3.88 69.63 0.33
CA GLY A 6 4.57 68.61 -0.44
C GLY A 6 5.19 67.50 0.38
N THR A 7 5.68 67.78 1.59
CA THR A 7 6.33 66.72 2.44
C THR A 7 5.35 65.84 3.14
N ARG A 8 4.13 66.27 3.43
CA ARG A 8 3.09 65.36 4.02
C ARG A 8 2.51 64.37 3.03
N ASP A 9 2.37 64.79 1.78
CA ASP A 9 1.84 63.91 0.73
C ASP A 9 2.86 62.82 0.34
N VAL A 10 4.16 63.12 0.32
CA VAL A 10 5.22 62.11 0.09
C VAL A 10 5.34 61.15 1.27
N LEU A 11 5.22 61.58 2.49
CA LEU A 11 5.23 60.72 3.67
C LEU A 11 4.01 59.78 3.73
N MET A 12 2.82 60.28 3.34
CA MET A 12 1.62 59.43 3.26
C MET A 12 1.71 58.43 2.11
N ALA A 13 2.27 58.78 0.97
CA ALA A 13 2.48 57.85 -0.15
C ALA A 13 3.50 56.73 0.17
N CYS A 14 4.59 57.07 0.88
CA CYS A 14 5.56 56.09 1.34
C CYS A 14 4.98 55.14 2.42
N ALA A 15 4.17 55.61 3.34
CA ALA A 15 3.51 54.79 4.35
C ALA A 15 2.48 53.81 3.73
N ALA A 16 1.73 54.25 2.72
CA ALA A 16 0.79 53.38 1.99
C ALA A 16 1.52 52.30 1.17
N ALA A 17 2.67 52.63 0.55
CA ALA A 17 3.47 51.68 -0.21
C ALA A 17 4.11 50.60 0.70
N ILE A 18 4.56 50.96 1.91
CA ILE A 18 5.12 50.01 2.88
C ILE A 18 4.02 49.11 3.44
N LEU A 19 2.80 49.62 3.66
CA LEU A 19 1.68 48.81 4.13
C LEU A 19 1.18 47.81 3.09
N THR A 20 1.24 48.14 1.79
CA THR A 20 0.87 47.20 0.70
C THR A 20 1.91 46.12 0.48
N ILE A 21 3.19 46.38 0.69
CA ILE A 21 4.27 45.36 0.59
C ILE A 21 4.21 44.41 1.78
N ALA A 22 3.79 44.85 2.96
CA ALA A 22 3.64 44.00 4.15
C ALA A 22 2.46 43.03 4.04
N MET A 23 1.44 43.31 3.22
CA MET A 23 0.29 42.39 3.02
C MET A 23 0.54 41.27 1.99
N THR A 24 1.64 41.27 1.25
CA THR A 24 1.95 40.24 0.26
C THR A 24 2.93 39.15 0.75
N LEU A 25 3.46 39.27 1.96
CA LEU A 25 4.09 38.16 2.64
C LEU A 25 2.98 37.26 3.23
N SER A 26 2.22 36.62 2.36
CA SER A 26 1.50 35.38 2.75
C SER A 26 2.59 34.41 3.21
N ALA A 27 2.72 34.28 4.52
CA ALA A 27 3.46 33.16 5.08
C ALA A 27 2.82 31.91 4.50
N HIS A 28 3.44 31.31 3.50
CA HIS A 28 3.22 29.92 3.18
C HIS A 28 3.67 29.20 4.46
N ALA A 29 2.73 28.93 5.35
CA ALA A 29 2.95 27.96 6.39
C ALA A 29 3.37 26.68 5.63
N THR A 30 4.65 26.36 5.69
CA THR A 30 5.14 25.07 5.18
C THR A 30 4.35 24.03 5.95
N GLU A 31 3.40 23.38 5.30
CA GLU A 31 2.67 22.29 5.93
C GLU A 31 3.70 21.27 6.42
N ALA A 32 3.48 20.77 7.64
CA ALA A 32 4.42 19.85 8.26
C ALA A 32 4.54 18.58 7.39
N ASN A 33 5.77 18.13 7.15
CA ASN A 33 6.00 16.87 6.46
C ASN A 33 5.32 15.74 7.25
N LEU A 34 4.44 14.99 6.61
CA LEU A 34 3.73 13.86 7.21
C LEU A 34 4.62 12.61 7.28
N ILE A 35 5.68 12.54 6.48
CA ILE A 35 6.71 11.49 6.59
C ILE A 35 7.53 11.78 7.86
N LEU A 36 7.50 10.87 8.80
CA LEU A 36 8.35 10.93 9.97
C LEU A 36 9.80 10.67 9.55
N ASN A 37 10.72 11.48 10.08
CA ASN A 37 12.15 11.36 9.74
C ASN A 37 12.40 11.33 8.22
N GLY A 38 11.71 12.17 7.46
CA GLY A 38 11.84 12.25 6.00
C GLY A 38 13.16 12.85 5.53
N ASP A 39 13.85 13.59 6.40
CA ASP A 39 15.23 14.06 6.23
C ASP A 39 16.29 13.00 6.57
N LEU A 40 15.86 11.86 7.15
CA LEU A 40 16.68 10.72 7.52
C LEU A 40 17.80 11.07 8.52
N ALA A 41 17.54 12.03 9.40
CA ALA A 41 18.52 12.55 10.35
C ALA A 41 18.58 11.76 11.66
N LYS A 42 17.54 10.97 11.97
CA LYS A 42 17.41 10.27 13.25
C LYS A 42 17.48 8.77 13.07
N GLY A 43 18.01 8.08 14.09
CA GLY A 43 18.07 6.62 14.12
C GLY A 43 19.23 6.11 14.97
N SER A 44 19.38 4.80 15.00
CA SER A 44 20.43 4.12 15.75
C SER A 44 21.14 3.09 14.87
N GLU A 45 22.47 3.08 14.92
CA GLU A 45 23.34 2.15 14.18
C GLU A 45 23.04 2.09 12.68
N ARG A 46 22.25 1.12 12.24
CA ARG A 46 21.90 0.88 10.82
C ARG A 46 20.45 1.12 10.50
N GLN A 47 19.65 1.46 11.51
CA GLN A 47 18.20 1.60 11.40
C GLN A 47 17.79 3.06 11.60
N PRO A 48 17.31 3.75 10.55
CA PRO A 48 16.68 5.06 10.71
C PRO A 48 15.34 4.89 11.45
N ASP A 49 15.04 5.85 12.32
CA ASP A 49 13.77 5.86 13.04
C ASP A 49 12.60 5.92 12.05
N ASP A 50 11.49 5.25 12.41
CA ASP A 50 10.22 5.24 11.67
C ASP A 50 10.25 4.52 10.30
N TRP A 51 11.39 3.98 9.86
CA TRP A 51 11.53 3.25 8.61
C TRP A 51 11.76 1.76 8.86
N ARG A 52 11.14 0.91 8.03
CA ARG A 52 11.35 -0.53 8.02
C ARG A 52 11.65 -1.04 6.61
N THR A 53 12.23 -2.21 6.51
CA THR A 53 12.60 -2.82 5.23
C THR A 53 11.77 -4.06 4.94
N GLU A 54 11.53 -4.31 3.65
CA GLU A 54 10.88 -5.52 3.16
C GLU A 54 11.37 -5.86 1.76
N ALA A 55 11.37 -7.15 1.40
CA ALA A 55 11.69 -7.63 0.08
C ALA A 55 10.74 -8.76 -0.33
N TRP A 56 10.34 -8.78 -1.59
CA TRP A 56 9.50 -9.86 -2.13
C TRP A 56 10.26 -11.18 -2.19
N VAL A 57 11.48 -11.16 -2.78
CA VAL A 57 12.38 -12.32 -2.75
C VAL A 57 13.24 -12.20 -1.51
N ASN A 58 12.88 -12.93 -0.47
CA ASN A 58 13.55 -12.86 0.84
C ASN A 58 14.70 -13.87 0.96
N GLU A 59 15.65 -13.78 0.01
CA GLU A 59 16.93 -14.52 0.07
C GLU A 59 18.03 -13.58 0.56
N PRO A 60 18.84 -13.93 1.57
CA PRO A 60 19.84 -13.04 2.18
C PRO A 60 20.85 -12.42 1.22
N ALA A 61 21.15 -13.08 0.08
CA ALA A 61 22.09 -12.58 -0.94
C ALA A 61 21.37 -11.86 -2.11
N ALA A 62 20.06 -11.65 -2.04
CA ALA A 62 19.30 -11.05 -3.13
C ALA A 62 19.16 -9.53 -3.01
N PHE A 63 19.37 -8.98 -1.82
CA PHE A 63 19.21 -7.55 -1.53
C PHE A 63 20.06 -7.12 -0.35
N ALA A 64 20.30 -5.80 -0.27
CA ALA A 64 20.86 -5.15 0.91
C ALA A 64 20.18 -3.78 1.11
N TYR A 65 20.14 -3.32 2.35
CA TYR A 65 19.63 -2.02 2.73
C TYR A 65 20.71 -1.29 3.52
N THR A 66 20.92 -0.01 3.19
CA THR A 66 21.88 0.84 3.89
C THR A 66 21.22 2.17 4.23
N TRP A 67 21.33 2.58 5.48
CA TRP A 67 21.10 3.95 5.87
C TRP A 67 22.43 4.70 5.88
N ILE A 68 22.57 5.64 4.96
CA ILE A 68 23.73 6.54 4.87
C ILE A 68 23.41 7.75 5.75
N HIS A 69 24.16 7.88 6.83
CA HIS A 69 23.95 8.95 7.80
C HIS A 69 24.21 10.34 7.19
N PRO A 70 23.46 11.36 7.62
CA PRO A 70 23.75 12.72 7.20
C PRO A 70 25.16 13.15 7.63
N GLN A 71 25.84 13.87 6.75
CA GLN A 71 27.18 14.37 7.02
C GLN A 71 27.27 15.84 6.59
N ASN A 72 27.65 16.73 7.51
CA ASN A 72 27.66 18.18 7.27
C ASN A 72 26.30 18.67 6.76
N GLU A 73 26.26 19.25 5.56
CA GLU A 73 25.04 19.74 4.91
C GLU A 73 24.38 18.71 3.97
N VAL A 74 24.94 17.48 3.87
CA VAL A 74 24.38 16.42 3.04
C VAL A 74 23.33 15.67 3.84
N PRO A 75 22.07 15.62 3.38
CA PRO A 75 21.00 14.91 4.07
C PRO A 75 21.26 13.40 4.11
N GLY A 76 20.65 12.71 5.06
CA GLY A 76 20.67 11.25 5.14
C GLY A 76 20.06 10.63 3.87
N GLN A 77 20.43 9.37 3.60
CA GLN A 77 19.95 8.64 2.43
C GLN A 77 19.57 7.21 2.81
N LEU A 78 18.54 6.68 2.17
CA LEU A 78 18.20 5.25 2.21
C LEU A 78 18.65 4.61 0.90
N GLU A 79 19.48 3.60 0.98
CA GLU A 79 19.89 2.78 -0.16
C GLU A 79 19.08 1.49 -0.20
N VAL A 80 18.61 1.14 -1.39
CA VAL A 80 18.09 -0.17 -1.75
C VAL A 80 19.02 -0.75 -2.79
N ASP A 81 19.73 -1.83 -2.44
CA ASP A 81 20.55 -2.61 -3.37
C ASP A 81 19.84 -3.92 -3.69
N ALA A 82 19.12 -3.97 -4.83
CA ALA A 82 18.54 -5.17 -5.37
C ALA A 82 19.62 -5.94 -6.18
N ILE A 83 20.41 -6.77 -5.51
CA ILE A 83 21.51 -7.54 -6.06
C ILE A 83 21.03 -8.55 -7.11
N LYS A 84 19.87 -9.17 -6.85
CA LYS A 84 19.13 -10.01 -7.81
C LYS A 84 17.78 -9.34 -8.12
N PRO A 85 17.11 -9.69 -9.24
CA PRO A 85 15.78 -9.18 -9.52
C PRO A 85 14.84 -9.34 -8.32
N ASN A 86 14.35 -8.21 -7.80
CA ASN A 86 13.53 -8.14 -6.59
C ASN A 86 12.53 -6.97 -6.66
N ASP A 87 11.63 -6.94 -5.70
CA ASP A 87 10.88 -5.79 -5.25
C ASP A 87 11.33 -5.52 -3.80
N ALA A 88 12.41 -4.75 -3.66
CA ALA A 88 13.04 -4.44 -2.40
C ALA A 88 12.77 -2.99 -2.01
N ARG A 89 12.46 -2.72 -0.72
CA ARG A 89 11.90 -1.43 -0.30
C ARG A 89 12.17 -1.04 1.14
N TRP A 90 12.27 0.27 1.37
CA TRP A 90 12.06 0.92 2.66
C TRP A 90 10.60 1.38 2.74
N MET A 91 9.99 1.27 3.92
CA MET A 91 8.56 1.53 4.10
C MET A 91 8.27 2.31 5.38
N GLN A 92 7.20 3.10 5.32
CA GLN A 92 6.63 3.81 6.47
C GLN A 92 5.11 3.85 6.35
N SER A 93 4.39 3.62 7.47
CA SER A 93 2.93 3.71 7.55
C SER A 93 2.49 5.14 7.83
N LEU A 94 1.46 5.61 7.14
CA LEU A 94 0.83 6.91 7.35
C LEU A 94 -0.68 6.74 7.49
N THR A 95 -1.29 7.54 8.38
CA THR A 95 -2.74 7.73 8.44
C THR A 95 -3.10 9.07 7.83
N LEU A 96 -3.83 9.06 6.72
CA LEU A 96 -4.22 10.22 5.96
C LEU A 96 -5.70 10.56 6.17
N ALA A 97 -6.00 11.77 6.62
CA ALA A 97 -7.36 12.29 6.65
C ALA A 97 -7.89 12.53 5.21
N PRO A 98 -9.21 12.71 5.00
CA PRO A 98 -9.72 13.08 3.68
C PRO A 98 -9.07 14.36 3.14
N GLY A 99 -8.69 14.34 1.85
CA GLY A 99 -8.05 15.49 1.19
C GLY A 99 -7.13 15.09 0.05
N TRP A 100 -6.41 16.09 -0.45
CA TRP A 100 -5.37 15.91 -1.45
C TRP A 100 -3.98 15.91 -0.81
N TYR A 101 -3.10 15.08 -1.35
CA TYR A 101 -1.73 14.94 -0.87
C TYR A 101 -0.75 14.91 -2.04
N HIS A 102 0.44 15.45 -1.80
CA HIS A 102 1.59 15.31 -2.67
C HIS A 102 2.69 14.54 -1.93
N LEU A 103 3.10 13.43 -2.49
CA LEU A 103 4.23 12.64 -2.01
C LEU A 103 5.39 12.81 -2.98
N SER A 104 6.60 13.02 -2.46
CA SER A 104 7.80 13.19 -3.27
C SER A 104 9.05 12.67 -2.57
N ALA A 105 10.07 12.35 -3.36
CA ALA A 105 11.41 12.02 -2.91
C ALA A 105 12.42 12.42 -3.97
N GLU A 106 13.66 12.71 -3.55
CA GLU A 106 14.78 12.74 -4.45
C GLU A 106 15.35 11.33 -4.61
N VAL A 107 15.55 10.91 -5.87
CA VAL A 107 16.01 9.57 -6.23
C VAL A 107 17.24 9.67 -7.12
N ARG A 108 18.25 8.85 -6.85
CA ARG A 108 19.43 8.61 -7.67
C ARG A 108 19.58 7.10 -7.88
N THR A 109 19.98 6.69 -9.07
CA THR A 109 20.08 5.26 -9.40
C THR A 109 21.45 4.89 -9.96
N GLU A 110 21.85 3.63 -9.76
CA GLU A 110 23.04 3.01 -10.33
C GLU A 110 22.67 1.63 -10.87
N ASN A 111 22.82 1.46 -12.18
CA ASN A 111 22.60 0.20 -12.90
C ASN A 111 21.23 -0.44 -12.70
N VAL A 112 20.19 0.36 -12.46
CA VAL A 112 18.82 -0.16 -12.36
C VAL A 112 18.37 -0.64 -13.74
N GLY A 113 17.85 -1.85 -13.82
CA GLY A 113 17.43 -2.46 -15.08
C GLY A 113 16.41 -1.59 -15.84
N THR A 114 16.51 -1.56 -17.17
CA THR A 114 15.73 -0.64 -18.01
C THR A 114 14.43 -1.23 -18.55
N LYS A 115 14.18 -2.53 -18.38
CA LYS A 115 13.00 -3.23 -18.91
C LYS A 115 11.85 -3.29 -17.90
N GLU A 116 12.21 -3.49 -16.65
CA GLU A 116 11.26 -3.67 -15.55
C GLU A 116 11.02 -2.35 -14.79
N THR A 117 10.08 -2.31 -13.87
CA THR A 117 9.83 -1.15 -13.01
C THR A 117 11.11 -0.75 -12.26
N GLY A 118 11.50 0.51 -12.39
CA GLY A 118 12.72 1.07 -11.78
C GLY A 118 12.55 1.48 -10.33
N ALA A 119 13.27 2.53 -9.94
CA ALA A 119 13.18 3.11 -8.60
C ALA A 119 12.01 4.08 -8.50
N THR A 120 11.14 3.93 -7.48
CA THR A 120 9.92 4.74 -7.28
C THR A 120 9.67 5.07 -5.82
N ILE A 121 8.87 6.12 -5.57
CA ILE A 121 8.05 6.25 -4.38
C ILE A 121 6.62 5.78 -4.72
N SER A 122 6.02 4.95 -3.88
CA SER A 122 4.73 4.33 -4.17
C SER A 122 3.88 4.15 -2.91
N ILE A 123 2.56 3.95 -3.11
CA ILE A 123 1.65 3.48 -2.09
C ILE A 123 1.46 1.97 -2.31
N MET A 124 1.77 1.20 -1.28
CA MET A 124 1.61 -0.25 -1.32
C MET A 124 0.12 -0.64 -1.44
N GLU A 125 -0.12 -1.80 -2.05
CA GLU A 125 -1.46 -2.39 -2.24
C GLU A 125 -2.37 -1.65 -3.22
N ASP A 126 -2.27 -0.32 -3.32
CA ASP A 126 -3.14 0.50 -4.17
C ASP A 126 -2.60 0.69 -5.60
N GLY A 127 -1.38 0.25 -5.89
CA GLY A 127 -0.77 0.39 -7.24
C GLY A 127 -0.39 1.82 -7.61
N ALA A 128 -0.54 2.79 -6.71
CA ALA A 128 -0.16 4.18 -6.95
C ALA A 128 1.36 4.36 -6.84
N MET A 129 2.00 4.91 -7.88
CA MET A 129 3.46 5.12 -7.90
C MET A 129 3.85 6.38 -8.67
N SER A 130 5.00 6.95 -8.32
CA SER A 130 5.64 8.00 -9.11
C SER A 130 6.10 7.48 -10.47
N PRO A 131 6.48 8.34 -11.42
CA PRO A 131 7.33 7.93 -12.52
C PRO A 131 8.57 7.20 -11.99
N ASP A 132 8.98 6.12 -12.64
CA ASP A 132 10.10 5.30 -12.23
C ASP A 132 11.42 5.75 -12.86
N ILE A 133 12.51 5.61 -12.11
CA ILE A 133 13.86 5.97 -12.55
C ILE A 133 14.63 4.68 -12.84
N ARG A 134 15.19 4.60 -14.06
CA ARG A 134 15.91 3.42 -14.57
C ARG A 134 17.33 3.78 -15.00
N GLY A 135 18.18 2.79 -15.16
CA GLY A 135 19.56 2.97 -15.57
C GLY A 135 20.43 3.54 -14.46
N THR A 136 21.39 4.40 -14.82
CA THR A 136 22.23 5.16 -13.90
C THR A 136 21.94 6.65 -14.09
N THR A 137 21.48 7.30 -13.02
CA THR A 137 21.07 8.72 -13.08
C THR A 137 21.60 9.49 -11.87
N GLY A 138 21.76 10.80 -12.01
CA GLY A 138 21.93 11.71 -10.89
C GLY A 138 20.60 11.90 -10.11
N TRP A 139 20.64 12.73 -9.07
CA TRP A 139 19.46 13.07 -8.28
C TRP A 139 18.36 13.72 -9.11
N GLN A 140 17.15 13.19 -9.00
CA GLN A 140 15.93 13.68 -9.63
C GLN A 140 14.81 13.65 -8.60
N THR A 141 13.94 14.64 -8.59
CA THR A 141 12.72 14.61 -7.78
C THR A 141 11.64 13.84 -8.54
N VAL A 142 11.05 12.86 -7.87
CA VAL A 142 9.87 12.13 -8.34
C VAL A 142 8.76 12.27 -7.30
N GLY A 143 7.51 12.19 -7.75
CA GLY A 143 6.38 12.30 -6.84
C GLY A 143 5.08 11.82 -7.47
N LEU A 144 4.04 11.78 -6.65
CA LEU A 144 2.68 11.43 -7.03
C LEU A 144 1.68 12.23 -6.20
N TYR A 145 0.48 12.37 -6.75
CA TYR A 145 -0.64 13.04 -6.09
C TYR A 145 -1.72 12.04 -5.74
N LEU A 146 -2.25 12.16 -4.51
CA LEU A 146 -3.28 11.27 -3.99
C LEU A 146 -4.52 12.06 -3.61
N GLN A 147 -5.67 11.57 -4.00
CA GLN A 147 -6.95 11.94 -3.42
C GLN A 147 -7.38 10.86 -2.43
N VAL A 148 -7.61 11.26 -1.19
CA VAL A 148 -8.13 10.42 -0.13
C VAL A 148 -9.54 10.90 0.20
N GLY A 149 -10.52 10.04 0.01
CA GLY A 149 -11.94 10.36 0.29
C GLY A 149 -12.46 9.68 1.54
N GLY A 150 -13.77 9.76 1.77
CA GLY A 150 -14.46 9.06 2.84
C GLY A 150 -13.99 9.42 4.25
N SER A 151 -13.60 8.42 5.03
CA SER A 151 -13.14 8.56 6.42
C SER A 151 -11.62 8.73 6.55
N GLY A 152 -10.90 8.85 5.44
CA GLY A 152 -9.45 8.79 5.41
C GLY A 152 -8.91 7.42 4.99
N ALA A 153 -7.60 7.24 5.04
CA ALA A 153 -6.95 5.99 4.68
C ALA A 153 -5.65 5.78 5.48
N ASP A 154 -5.43 4.55 5.92
CA ASP A 154 -4.11 4.08 6.29
C ASP A 154 -3.40 3.61 5.02
N VAL A 155 -2.17 4.06 4.82
CA VAL A 155 -1.35 3.77 3.63
C VAL A 155 0.06 3.40 4.05
N GLU A 156 0.71 2.59 3.23
CA GLU A 156 2.11 2.24 3.34
C GLU A 156 2.88 2.94 2.21
N VAL A 157 3.71 3.90 2.57
CA VAL A 157 4.63 4.55 1.61
C VAL A 157 5.86 3.67 1.45
N ALA A 158 6.26 3.40 0.22
CA ALA A 158 7.43 2.59 -0.10
C ALA A 158 8.39 3.33 -1.04
N LEU A 159 9.67 3.31 -0.68
CA LEU A 159 10.81 3.69 -1.52
C LEU A 159 11.43 2.40 -2.03
N ARG A 160 11.33 2.11 -3.33
CA ARG A 160 11.54 0.75 -3.83
C ARG A 160 12.26 0.66 -5.16
N VAL A 161 12.86 -0.51 -5.43
CA VAL A 161 13.34 -0.94 -6.75
C VAL A 161 12.50 -2.14 -7.17
N GLY A 162 11.89 -2.07 -8.36
CA GLY A 162 10.87 -3.03 -8.80
C GLY A 162 9.48 -2.71 -8.26
N GLY A 163 8.56 -3.65 -8.34
CA GLY A 163 7.23 -3.54 -7.75
C GLY A 163 6.09 -4.04 -8.61
N TYR A 164 4.98 -4.41 -7.96
CA TYR A 164 3.74 -4.86 -8.60
C TYR A 164 3.95 -6.01 -9.60
N GLY A 165 4.77 -7.02 -9.21
CA GLY A 165 5.08 -8.18 -10.06
C GLY A 165 6.20 -7.95 -11.07
N SER A 166 6.78 -6.76 -11.11
CA SER A 166 7.93 -6.40 -11.96
C SER A 166 9.18 -6.38 -11.07
N LEU A 167 10.00 -7.44 -11.13
CA LEU A 167 11.21 -7.57 -10.33
C LEU A 167 12.40 -6.96 -11.07
N ASN A 168 13.13 -6.07 -10.40
CA ASN A 168 14.28 -5.39 -11.00
C ASN A 168 15.52 -5.52 -10.12
N SER A 169 16.69 -5.25 -10.67
CA SER A 169 17.98 -5.22 -9.98
C SER A 169 18.68 -3.89 -10.18
N GLY A 170 19.66 -3.59 -9.32
CA GLY A 170 20.41 -2.34 -9.29
C GLY A 170 20.23 -1.60 -7.98
N ARG A 171 20.87 -0.45 -7.86
CA ARG A 171 20.85 0.36 -6.64
C ARG A 171 20.08 1.65 -6.82
N ALA A 172 19.26 1.97 -5.82
CA ALA A 172 18.59 3.25 -5.72
C ALA A 172 18.86 3.90 -4.36
N PHE A 173 19.01 5.21 -4.39
CA PHE A 173 19.24 6.05 -3.21
C PHE A 173 18.09 7.06 -3.15
N PHE A 174 17.52 7.21 -1.96
CA PHE A 174 16.40 8.09 -1.69
C PHE A 174 16.75 9.07 -0.58
N ARG A 175 16.33 10.32 -0.70
CA ARG A 175 16.47 11.33 0.33
C ARG A 175 15.37 12.39 0.21
N ASN A 176 15.27 13.29 1.18
CA ASN A 176 14.30 14.38 1.18
C ASN A 176 12.88 13.85 0.90
N VAL A 177 12.48 12.82 1.64
CA VAL A 177 11.17 12.18 1.48
C VAL A 177 10.12 13.05 2.14
N HIS A 178 9.12 13.40 1.37
CA HIS A 178 8.12 14.36 1.79
C HIS A 178 6.70 13.92 1.45
N ALA A 179 5.77 14.13 2.35
CA ALA A 179 4.34 14.05 2.12
C ALA A 179 3.67 15.26 2.75
N GLU A 180 2.91 15.99 1.97
CA GLU A 180 2.19 17.18 2.42
C GLU A 180 0.72 17.13 1.99
N LYS A 181 -0.14 17.70 2.82
CA LYS A 181 -1.53 17.94 2.44
C LYS A 181 -1.58 19.19 1.57
N ILE A 182 -2.29 19.11 0.45
CA ILE A 182 -2.43 20.22 -0.49
C ILE A 182 -3.91 20.53 -0.73
N THR A 183 -4.20 21.70 -1.29
CA THR A 183 -5.57 22.06 -1.65
C THR A 183 -6.05 21.27 -2.88
N SER A 184 -5.20 21.15 -3.90
CA SER A 184 -5.44 20.40 -5.12
C SER A 184 -4.12 20.22 -5.88
N PRO A 185 -3.99 19.20 -6.75
CA PRO A 185 -2.85 19.09 -7.64
C PRO A 185 -2.76 20.30 -8.57
N PRO A 186 -1.55 20.74 -8.94
CA PRO A 186 -1.37 21.76 -9.97
C PRO A 186 -1.99 21.32 -11.31
N PRO A 187 -2.45 22.26 -12.17
CA PRO A 187 -2.92 21.92 -13.50
C PRO A 187 -1.87 21.13 -14.29
N GLY A 188 -2.28 19.96 -14.84
CA GLY A 188 -1.38 19.09 -15.60
C GLY A 188 -0.47 18.20 -14.74
N ALA A 189 -0.61 18.22 -13.44
CA ALA A 189 0.14 17.33 -12.54
C ALA A 189 -0.11 15.85 -12.86
N THR A 190 0.95 15.05 -12.89
CA THR A 190 0.91 13.60 -13.12
C THR A 190 2.02 12.92 -12.33
N PRO A 191 1.82 11.68 -11.84
CA PRO A 191 0.56 10.92 -11.82
C PRO A 191 -0.38 11.38 -10.70
N VAL A 192 -1.69 11.22 -10.91
CA VAL A 192 -2.74 11.52 -9.92
C VAL A 192 -3.57 10.27 -9.71
N TYR A 193 -3.80 9.91 -8.47
CA TYR A 193 -4.54 8.71 -8.07
C TYR A 193 -5.68 9.05 -7.11
N ASP A 194 -6.85 8.44 -7.31
CA ASP A 194 -7.96 8.43 -6.35
C ASP A 194 -7.95 7.09 -5.60
N LEU A 195 -7.45 7.10 -4.36
CA LEU A 195 -7.35 5.89 -3.54
C LEU A 195 -8.73 5.26 -3.26
N THR A 196 -9.75 6.09 -3.12
CA THR A 196 -11.11 5.57 -2.86
C THR A 196 -11.65 4.81 -4.07
N ALA A 197 -11.43 5.35 -5.27
CA ALA A 197 -11.82 4.69 -6.51
C ALA A 197 -11.03 3.40 -6.75
N ILE A 198 -9.71 3.43 -6.52
CA ILE A 198 -8.84 2.24 -6.66
C ILE A 198 -9.28 1.14 -5.70
N ARG A 199 -9.45 1.43 -4.41
CA ARG A 199 -9.85 0.45 -3.40
C ARG A 199 -11.25 -0.10 -3.65
N LYS A 200 -12.18 0.74 -4.13
CA LYS A 200 -13.51 0.30 -4.53
C LYS A 200 -13.46 -0.66 -5.72
N ALA A 201 -12.62 -0.37 -6.73
CA ALA A 201 -12.45 -1.24 -7.90
C ALA A 201 -11.78 -2.58 -7.55
N SER A 202 -10.94 -2.61 -6.51
CA SER A 202 -10.25 -3.81 -6.03
C SER A 202 -11.11 -4.70 -5.11
N GLN A 203 -12.26 -4.19 -4.63
CA GLN A 203 -13.19 -5.02 -3.86
C GLN A 203 -13.87 -6.02 -4.79
N PRO A 204 -13.86 -7.32 -4.45
CA PRO A 204 -14.62 -8.30 -5.23
C PRO A 204 -16.09 -7.88 -5.22
N GLU A 205 -16.72 -7.82 -6.40
CA GLU A 205 -18.15 -7.62 -6.49
C GLU A 205 -18.85 -8.63 -5.58
N PRO A 206 -19.83 -8.21 -4.77
CA PRO A 206 -20.56 -9.12 -3.90
C PRO A 206 -21.13 -10.26 -4.76
N VAL A 207 -20.55 -11.44 -4.62
CA VAL A 207 -20.96 -12.64 -5.36
C VAL A 207 -22.41 -12.97 -4.98
N GLY A 208 -23.30 -12.65 -5.90
CA GLY A 208 -24.69 -13.06 -5.83
C GLY A 208 -25.63 -11.97 -5.32
N HIS A 209 -26.45 -11.47 -6.22
CA HIS A 209 -27.74 -10.92 -5.82
C HIS A 209 -28.45 -11.95 -4.92
N PRO A 210 -29.05 -11.52 -3.80
CA PRO A 210 -29.82 -12.44 -2.93
C PRO A 210 -30.82 -13.28 -3.74
N ALA A 211 -31.32 -12.76 -4.88
CA ALA A 211 -32.19 -13.47 -5.82
C ALA A 211 -31.52 -14.73 -6.44
N THR A 212 -30.21 -14.71 -6.73
CA THR A 212 -29.53 -15.90 -7.30
C THR A 212 -29.30 -16.96 -6.24
N LEU A 213 -29.01 -16.59 -4.99
CA LEU A 213 -28.93 -17.53 -3.88
C LEU A 213 -30.31 -18.17 -3.62
N TRP A 214 -31.38 -17.39 -3.59
CA TRP A 214 -32.75 -17.90 -3.46
C TRP A 214 -33.14 -18.81 -4.62
N ALA A 215 -32.80 -18.47 -5.87
CA ALA A 215 -33.05 -19.30 -7.03
C ALA A 215 -32.32 -20.64 -6.93
N THR A 216 -31.07 -20.64 -6.44
CA THR A 216 -30.30 -21.89 -6.23
C THR A 216 -30.91 -22.74 -5.12
N PHE A 217 -31.34 -22.14 -3.99
CA PHE A 217 -32.02 -22.87 -2.93
C PHE A 217 -33.35 -23.45 -3.39
N VAL A 218 -34.16 -22.68 -4.13
CA VAL A 218 -35.44 -23.14 -4.70
C VAL A 218 -35.19 -24.28 -5.68
N PHE A 219 -34.19 -24.17 -6.57
CA PHE A 219 -33.83 -25.24 -7.50
C PHE A 219 -33.41 -26.51 -6.77
N LEU A 220 -32.53 -26.43 -5.76
CA LEU A 220 -32.10 -27.59 -4.97
C LEU A 220 -33.27 -28.21 -4.19
N ALA A 221 -34.17 -27.39 -3.64
CA ALA A 221 -35.38 -27.89 -2.96
C ALA A 221 -36.33 -28.62 -3.92
N LEU A 222 -36.49 -28.10 -5.16
CA LEU A 222 -37.28 -28.78 -6.19
C LEU A 222 -36.63 -30.10 -6.63
N VAL A 223 -35.32 -30.13 -6.84
CA VAL A 223 -34.61 -31.37 -7.19
C VAL A 223 -34.73 -32.40 -6.07
N ALA A 224 -34.59 -32.00 -4.80
CA ALA A 224 -34.79 -32.90 -3.66
C ALA A 224 -36.23 -33.39 -3.55
N TYR A 225 -37.24 -32.53 -3.75
CA TYR A 225 -38.64 -32.90 -3.72
C TYR A 225 -39.02 -33.87 -4.83
N TYR A 226 -38.63 -33.60 -6.10
CA TYR A 226 -38.89 -34.48 -7.21
C TYR A 226 -38.08 -35.77 -7.14
N GLY A 227 -36.83 -35.72 -6.68
CA GLY A 227 -36.02 -36.93 -6.42
C GLY A 227 -36.67 -37.83 -5.38
N TRP A 228 -37.15 -37.27 -4.26
CA TRP A 228 -37.87 -38.03 -3.23
C TRP A 228 -39.18 -38.61 -3.77
N ARG A 229 -39.93 -37.87 -4.60
CA ARG A 229 -41.19 -38.34 -5.19
C ARG A 229 -40.99 -39.44 -6.25
N LEU A 230 -39.90 -39.42 -6.99
CA LEU A 230 -39.59 -40.43 -8.03
C LEU A 230 -38.91 -41.67 -7.50
N PHE A 231 -38.13 -41.57 -6.46
CA PHE A 231 -37.29 -42.65 -5.94
C PHE A 231 -37.59 -43.01 -4.47
N GLY A 232 -38.40 -42.21 -3.75
CA GLY A 232 -38.71 -42.43 -2.34
C GLY A 232 -39.89 -43.38 -2.05
N SER A 233 -40.47 -43.99 -3.07
CA SER A 233 -41.57 -44.97 -2.94
C SER A 233 -41.08 -46.41 -3.18
N GLU A 234 -39.93 -46.79 -2.66
CA GLU A 234 -39.57 -48.17 -2.55
C GLU A 234 -39.85 -48.68 -1.14
N GLU A 235 -40.98 -49.39 -1.11
CA GLU A 235 -41.14 -50.73 -0.55
C GLU A 235 -40.52 -50.99 0.84
N THR A 236 -41.40 -51.01 1.81
CA THR A 236 -41.17 -51.81 3.02
C THR A 236 -40.78 -53.22 2.64
N ALA A 237 -39.51 -53.56 2.74
CA ALA A 237 -39.01 -54.90 2.62
C ALA A 237 -39.77 -55.81 3.61
N PRO A 238 -40.28 -57.01 3.18
CA PRO A 238 -40.94 -57.91 4.09
C PRO A 238 -39.96 -58.40 5.15
N ALA A 239 -40.46 -58.49 6.37
CA ALA A 239 -39.71 -58.96 7.53
C ALA A 239 -39.06 -60.30 7.26
N VAL A 240 -37.73 -60.32 7.22
CA VAL A 240 -36.95 -61.58 7.17
C VAL A 240 -37.16 -62.29 8.49
N ALA A 241 -37.84 -63.47 8.38
CA ALA A 241 -38.04 -64.38 9.48
C ALA A 241 -36.69 -64.71 10.13
N GLN A 242 -36.57 -64.45 11.41
CA GLN A 242 -35.38 -64.82 12.20
C GLN A 242 -35.29 -66.36 12.23
N VAL A 243 -34.35 -66.91 11.52
CA VAL A 243 -33.95 -68.34 11.64
C VAL A 243 -33.15 -68.44 12.95
N ALA A 244 -33.69 -69.28 13.88
CA ALA A 244 -33.07 -69.60 15.12
C ALA A 244 -31.66 -70.19 14.93
N PRO A 245 -30.66 -69.78 15.75
CA PRO A 245 -29.31 -70.32 15.61
C PRO A 245 -29.25 -71.86 15.99
N PRO A 246 -28.43 -72.65 15.29
CA PRO A 246 -28.29 -74.03 15.56
C PRO A 246 -27.65 -74.26 16.94
N LYS A 247 -28.21 -75.25 17.71
CA LYS A 247 -27.68 -75.64 19.02
C LYS A 247 -26.26 -76.19 18.87
N VAL A 248 -25.33 -75.54 19.53
CA VAL A 248 -23.94 -76.02 19.65
C VAL A 248 -23.90 -77.28 20.49
N ARG A 249 -23.40 -78.33 19.87
CA ARG A 249 -23.18 -79.63 20.52
C ARG A 249 -21.90 -79.56 21.34
N GLU A 250 -22.03 -79.64 22.68
CA GLU A 250 -20.89 -79.73 23.59
C GLU A 250 -20.01 -80.96 23.29
N LYS A 251 -18.69 -80.73 23.16
CA LYS A 251 -17.68 -81.77 23.12
C LYS A 251 -17.34 -82.25 24.56
N PRO A 252 -17.21 -83.55 24.77
CA PRO A 252 -16.88 -84.12 26.08
C PRO A 252 -15.43 -83.77 26.48
N LYS A 253 -15.27 -83.41 27.78
CA LYS A 253 -13.99 -83.17 28.41
C LYS A 253 -13.07 -84.36 28.40
N ALA A 254 -11.91 -84.24 27.80
CA ALA A 254 -10.84 -85.20 27.92
C ALA A 254 -10.27 -85.25 29.36
N ARG A 255 -10.23 -86.44 29.91
CA ARG A 255 -9.74 -86.78 31.28
C ARG A 255 -8.22 -86.73 31.31
N ALA A 256 -7.64 -85.97 32.17
CA ALA A 256 -6.21 -85.97 32.45
C ALA A 256 -5.79 -87.28 33.08
N ARG A 257 -4.72 -87.89 32.58
CA ARG A 257 -3.92 -88.88 33.32
C ARG A 257 -2.51 -88.32 33.47
N ARG A 258 -2.11 -88.23 34.72
CA ARG A 258 -0.79 -88.33 35.34
C ARG A 258 0.41 -87.83 34.55
#